data_98e559db8c6d14b0be365033bd9a7552
#
_entry.id   98e559db8c6d14b0be365033bd9a7552
#
_cell.length_a   1.000
_cell.length_b   1.000
_cell.length_c   1.000
_cell.angle_alpha   90.00
_cell.angle_beta   90.00
_cell.angle_gamma   90.00
#
_symmetry.space_group_name_H-M   'P 1'
#
loop_
_entity.id
_entity.type
_entity.pdbx_description
1 polymer ?
#
loop_
_entity_poly.entity_id
_entity_poly.type
_entity_poly.pdbx_seq_one_letter_code
_entity_poly.pdbx_strand_id
1 'polypeptide(L)'
;VPNVSYTADPTWAGHMDLAMAERYQINHMWFAYNYFPTVSLGDASFETANDAKAYLNNNDVSVFKRLITQTTANTYMLVISHVQIPAIDNEHLASNSKAIITDWLRHELGYNGVVMTDRVDVGALQANQKIGDFVVNSIVAGSDLVLLDADTGHIDEVHRALTQAVANGTISNDRLNDAVKHILLMKMQTQLQQ
;
A
#
# COMPACT_ATOMS: atom_id res chain seq x y z
N VAL A 1 -11.96 -5.13 15.67
CA VAL A 1 -10.77 -5.40 14.86
C VAL A 1 -9.74 -5.99 15.82
N PRO A 2 -9.12 -7.17 15.54
CA PRO A 2 -8.03 -7.66 16.37
C PRO A 2 -6.93 -6.60 16.41
N ASN A 3 -6.31 -6.44 17.59
CA ASN A 3 -5.22 -5.50 17.79
C ASN A 3 -4.07 -5.82 16.82
N VAL A 4 -3.95 -5.07 15.74
CA VAL A 4 -2.84 -5.15 14.76
C VAL A 4 -1.72 -4.16 15.08
N SER A 5 -1.82 -3.46 16.21
CA SER A 5 -0.81 -2.51 16.67
C SER A 5 -0.20 -2.99 17.99
N TYR A 6 1.08 -2.76 18.17
CA TYR A 6 1.81 -3.06 19.42
C TYR A 6 1.36 -2.15 20.58
N THR A 7 0.87 -0.96 20.26
CA THR A 7 0.48 0.07 21.23
C THR A 7 -0.44 1.08 20.56
N ALA A 8 -1.24 1.78 21.38
CA ALA A 8 -2.05 2.90 20.93
C ALA A 8 -1.25 4.22 20.80
N ASP A 9 -0.01 4.26 21.31
CA ASP A 9 0.87 5.42 21.19
C ASP A 9 1.68 5.33 19.87
N PRO A 10 1.43 6.21 18.90
CA PRO A 10 2.10 6.17 17.61
C PRO A 10 3.62 6.43 17.70
N THR A 11 4.10 7.09 18.76
CA THR A 11 5.52 7.32 18.98
C THR A 11 6.21 6.00 19.34
N TRP A 12 5.65 5.24 20.27
CA TRP A 12 6.16 3.94 20.65
C TRP A 12 6.02 2.91 19.53
N ALA A 13 4.88 2.90 18.82
CA ALA A 13 4.70 2.06 17.64
C ALA A 13 5.81 2.31 16.61
N GLY A 14 6.09 3.57 16.29
CA GLY A 14 7.15 3.92 15.35
C GLY A 14 8.57 3.53 15.79
N HIS A 15 8.88 3.57 17.09
CA HIS A 15 10.16 3.06 17.59
C HIS A 15 10.28 1.54 17.47
N MET A 16 9.22 0.81 17.77
CA MET A 16 9.19 -0.65 17.64
C MET A 16 9.33 -1.07 16.18
N ASP A 17 8.62 -0.40 15.27
CA ASP A 17 8.69 -0.69 13.85
C ASP A 17 10.08 -0.42 13.27
N LEU A 18 10.75 0.65 13.68
CA LEU A 18 12.15 0.90 13.29
C LEU A 18 13.11 -0.17 13.81
N ALA A 19 12.96 -0.58 15.07
CA ALA A 19 13.80 -1.64 15.65
C ALA A 19 13.56 -2.99 14.93
N MET A 20 12.32 -3.30 14.55
CA MET A 20 12.00 -4.48 13.75
C MET A 20 12.55 -4.37 12.33
N ALA A 21 12.42 -3.21 11.69
CA ALA A 21 12.97 -2.96 10.36
C ALA A 21 14.47 -3.24 10.33
N GLU A 22 15.20 -2.72 11.29
CA GLU A 22 16.65 -2.97 11.43
C GLU A 22 16.96 -4.47 11.55
N ARG A 23 16.20 -5.20 12.35
CA ARG A 23 16.40 -6.66 12.53
C ARG A 23 16.10 -7.45 11.27
N TYR A 24 15.05 -7.10 10.54
CA TYR A 24 14.74 -7.73 9.26
C TYR A 24 15.81 -7.44 8.21
N GLN A 25 16.28 -6.20 8.15
CA GLN A 25 17.35 -5.80 7.23
C GLN A 25 18.66 -6.58 7.49
N ILE A 26 19.11 -6.65 8.75
CA ILE A 26 20.31 -7.39 9.14
C ILE A 26 20.20 -8.88 8.79
N ASN A 27 19.01 -9.45 8.85
CA ASN A 27 18.77 -10.85 8.52
C ASN A 27 18.34 -11.07 7.06
N HIS A 28 18.44 -10.07 6.19
CA HIS A 28 18.07 -10.14 4.77
C HIS A 28 16.64 -10.62 4.52
N MET A 29 15.73 -10.30 5.41
CA MET A 29 14.33 -10.67 5.31
C MET A 29 13.50 -9.53 4.72
N TRP A 30 12.63 -9.87 3.79
CA TRP A 30 11.59 -8.95 3.35
C TRP A 30 10.47 -8.91 4.40
N PHE A 31 9.92 -7.73 4.58
CA PHE A 31 8.78 -7.53 5.46
C PHE A 31 7.83 -6.47 4.89
N ALA A 32 6.60 -6.50 5.35
CA ALA A 32 5.57 -5.57 4.94
C ALA A 32 4.96 -4.90 6.16
N TYR A 33 4.81 -3.58 6.11
CA TYR A 33 4.10 -2.83 7.14
C TYR A 33 2.64 -2.63 6.73
N ASN A 34 1.74 -2.98 7.64
CA ASN A 34 0.28 -2.87 7.53
C ASN A 34 -0.23 -1.78 8.47
N TYR A 35 -1.22 -1.02 8.14
CA TYR A 35 -1.84 -0.77 6.84
C TYR A 35 -1.82 0.73 6.59
N PHE A 36 -1.34 1.17 5.43
CA PHE A 36 -1.39 2.58 5.05
C PHE A 36 -2.75 2.90 4.40
N PRO A 37 -3.37 4.06 4.63
CA PRO A 37 -2.98 5.08 5.61
C PRO A 37 -3.47 4.75 7.04
N THR A 38 -4.46 3.89 7.20
CA THR A 38 -5.04 3.39 8.46
C THR A 38 -5.89 2.16 8.19
N VAL A 39 -6.22 1.39 9.21
CA VAL A 39 -7.17 0.26 9.09
C VAL A 39 -8.61 0.70 9.17
N SER A 40 -8.88 1.80 9.87
CA SER A 40 -10.24 2.33 10.10
C SER A 40 -10.15 3.78 10.57
N LEU A 41 -11.13 4.56 10.19
CA LEU A 41 -11.31 5.92 10.71
C LEU A 41 -12.09 5.95 12.04
N GLY A 42 -12.69 4.82 12.45
CA GLY A 42 -13.62 4.82 13.57
C GLY A 42 -14.78 5.78 13.29
N ASP A 43 -15.05 6.69 14.24
CA ASP A 43 -16.08 7.73 14.11
C ASP A 43 -15.54 9.05 13.51
N ALA A 44 -14.27 9.09 13.09
CA ALA A 44 -13.68 10.30 12.53
C ALA A 44 -14.24 10.60 11.14
N SER A 45 -14.68 11.84 10.96
CA SER A 45 -15.12 12.39 9.68
C SER A 45 -14.44 13.72 9.41
N PHE A 46 -14.25 14.06 8.14
CA PHE A 46 -13.49 15.23 7.74
C PHE A 46 -14.23 15.99 6.64
N GLU A 47 -14.17 17.32 6.68
CA GLU A 47 -14.77 18.16 5.65
C GLU A 47 -13.87 18.30 4.42
N THR A 48 -12.55 18.31 4.63
CA THR A 48 -11.57 18.46 3.54
C THR A 48 -10.49 17.39 3.56
N ALA A 49 -9.85 17.18 2.40
CA ALA A 49 -8.70 16.30 2.28
C ALA A 49 -7.54 16.73 3.21
N ASN A 50 -7.34 18.04 3.39
CA ASN A 50 -6.30 18.56 4.26
C ASN A 50 -6.56 18.22 5.73
N ASP A 51 -7.82 18.28 6.18
CA ASP A 51 -8.17 17.90 7.55
C ASP A 51 -7.96 16.41 7.79
N ALA A 52 -8.38 15.56 6.84
CA ALA A 52 -8.15 14.12 6.90
C ALA A 52 -6.65 13.79 6.94
N LYS A 53 -5.86 14.39 6.05
CA LYS A 53 -4.41 14.19 6.02
C LYS A 53 -3.73 14.73 7.29
N ALA A 54 -4.15 15.88 7.81
CA ALA A 54 -3.59 16.44 9.06
C ALA A 54 -3.85 15.50 10.25
N TYR A 55 -5.07 14.98 10.37
CA TYR A 55 -5.40 14.02 11.41
C TYR A 55 -4.56 12.75 11.29
N LEU A 56 -4.55 12.13 10.12
CA LEU A 56 -3.83 10.87 9.88
C LEU A 56 -2.31 11.05 10.01
N ASN A 57 -1.75 12.17 9.56
CA ASN A 57 -0.33 12.49 9.71
C ASN A 57 0.12 12.63 11.17
N ASN A 58 -0.77 13.01 12.06
CA ASN A 58 -0.51 13.10 13.50
C ASN A 58 -0.80 11.80 14.26
N ASN A 59 -1.44 10.83 13.61
CA ASN A 59 -1.81 9.53 14.16
C ASN A 59 -1.14 8.40 13.36
N ASP A 60 -1.92 7.56 12.70
CA ASP A 60 -1.43 6.33 12.05
C ASP A 60 -0.32 6.58 11.02
N VAL A 61 -0.46 7.62 10.19
CA VAL A 61 0.54 7.94 9.15
C VAL A 61 1.86 8.44 9.74
N SER A 62 1.88 8.92 10.97
CA SER A 62 3.12 9.36 11.64
C SER A 62 4.16 8.23 11.72
N VAL A 63 3.71 7.00 11.92
CA VAL A 63 4.56 5.80 11.95
C VAL A 63 5.19 5.56 10.57
N PHE A 64 4.39 5.59 9.51
CA PHE A 64 4.88 5.43 8.13
C PHE A 64 5.85 6.53 7.72
N LYS A 65 5.57 7.79 8.09
CA LYS A 65 6.50 8.91 7.84
C LYS A 65 7.86 8.67 8.47
N ARG A 66 7.89 8.14 9.69
CA ARG A 66 9.12 7.80 10.38
C ARG A 66 9.88 6.69 9.66
N LEU A 67 9.20 5.62 9.25
CA LEU A 67 9.78 4.55 8.45
C LEU A 67 10.36 5.07 7.13
N ILE A 68 9.59 5.85 6.39
CA ILE A 68 10.01 6.42 5.09
C ILE A 68 11.26 7.28 5.23
N THR A 69 11.38 8.07 6.31
CA THR A 69 12.48 9.01 6.49
C THR A 69 13.73 8.39 7.14
N GLN A 70 13.59 7.27 7.86
CA GLN A 70 14.68 6.70 8.66
C GLN A 70 15.13 5.31 8.20
N THR A 71 14.49 4.74 7.17
CA THR A 71 14.86 3.43 6.61
C THR A 71 15.08 3.51 5.10
N THR A 72 15.66 2.46 4.53
CA THR A 72 15.86 2.35 3.08
C THR A 72 14.60 1.78 2.44
N ALA A 73 13.96 2.54 1.53
CA ALA A 73 12.67 2.21 0.92
C ALA A 73 12.60 0.83 0.22
N ASN A 74 13.72 0.34 -0.31
CA ASN A 74 13.76 -0.94 -1.03
C ASN A 74 13.97 -2.17 -0.12
N THR A 75 13.85 -2.02 1.19
CA THR A 75 14.03 -3.12 2.15
C THR A 75 12.70 -3.62 2.74
N TYR A 76 11.62 -2.91 2.49
CA TYR A 76 10.28 -3.25 2.98
C TYR A 76 9.19 -2.85 1.99
N MET A 77 8.01 -3.41 2.18
CA MET A 77 6.79 -3.07 1.45
C MET A 77 5.83 -2.31 2.35
N LEU A 78 4.98 -1.47 1.77
CA LEU A 78 3.82 -0.92 2.45
C LEU A 78 2.54 -1.55 1.90
N VAL A 79 1.69 -2.03 2.80
CA VAL A 79 0.38 -2.60 2.45
C VAL A 79 -0.68 -1.52 2.55
N ILE A 80 -1.44 -1.34 1.47
CA ILE A 80 -2.55 -0.38 1.44
C ILE A 80 -3.83 -1.06 1.90
N SER A 81 -4.51 -0.45 2.85
CA SER A 81 -5.82 -0.91 3.34
C SER A 81 -6.95 -0.67 2.33
N HIS A 82 -8.10 -1.28 2.61
CA HIS A 82 -9.35 -1.01 1.87
C HIS A 82 -10.24 0.01 2.57
N VAL A 83 -9.65 0.88 3.41
CA VAL A 83 -10.41 1.97 4.04
C VAL A 83 -10.91 2.96 2.99
N GLN A 84 -12.10 3.47 3.17
CA GLN A 84 -12.58 4.62 2.41
C GLN A 84 -12.36 5.89 3.22
N ILE A 85 -11.82 6.93 2.58
CA ILE A 85 -11.61 8.26 3.17
C ILE A 85 -12.29 9.28 2.27
N PRO A 86 -13.61 9.50 2.41
CA PRO A 86 -14.39 10.29 1.46
C PRO A 86 -13.88 11.71 1.26
N ALA A 87 -13.28 12.31 2.28
CA ALA A 87 -12.69 13.64 2.18
C ALA A 87 -11.46 13.71 1.23
N ILE A 88 -10.78 12.56 0.98
CA ILE A 88 -9.64 12.50 0.05
C ILE A 88 -10.08 11.93 -1.30
N ASP A 89 -10.86 10.85 -1.27
CA ASP A 89 -11.41 10.18 -2.45
C ASP A 89 -12.75 9.55 -2.05
N ASN A 90 -13.84 10.09 -2.57
CA ASN A 90 -15.19 9.63 -2.25
C ASN A 90 -15.68 8.48 -3.15
N GLU A 91 -14.93 8.15 -4.20
CA GLU A 91 -15.31 7.14 -5.19
C GLU A 91 -14.58 5.83 -4.98
N HIS A 92 -13.35 5.88 -4.41
CA HIS A 92 -12.49 4.72 -4.33
C HIS A 92 -12.05 4.40 -2.90
N LEU A 93 -11.84 3.10 -2.64
CA LEU A 93 -11.10 2.65 -1.47
C LEU A 93 -9.62 3.07 -1.57
N ALA A 94 -8.93 3.22 -0.46
CA ALA A 94 -7.53 3.65 -0.43
C ALA A 94 -6.64 2.83 -1.38
N SER A 95 -6.87 1.52 -1.47
CA SER A 95 -6.15 0.60 -2.37
C SER A 95 -6.39 0.82 -3.87
N ASN A 96 -7.41 1.58 -4.25
CA ASN A 96 -7.73 1.96 -5.63
C ASN A 96 -7.66 3.47 -5.86
N SER A 97 -7.24 4.23 -4.86
CA SER A 97 -7.19 5.67 -4.91
C SER A 97 -5.81 6.19 -5.35
N LYS A 98 -5.77 6.80 -6.53
CA LYS A 98 -4.57 7.51 -7.00
C LYS A 98 -4.20 8.66 -6.06
N ALA A 99 -5.18 9.38 -5.52
CA ALA A 99 -4.96 10.48 -4.58
C ALA A 99 -4.24 10.00 -3.30
N ILE A 100 -4.51 8.76 -2.85
CA ILE A 100 -3.88 8.21 -1.65
C ILE A 100 -2.54 7.56 -1.97
N ILE A 101 -2.45 6.73 -3.02
CA ILE A 101 -1.22 5.97 -3.31
C ILE A 101 -0.20 6.83 -4.05
N THR A 102 -0.59 7.40 -5.19
CA THR A 102 0.36 8.14 -6.03
C THR A 102 0.62 9.52 -5.45
N ASP A 103 -0.44 10.29 -5.20
CA ASP A 103 -0.26 11.70 -4.89
C ASP A 103 0.19 11.89 -3.44
N TRP A 104 -0.42 11.22 -2.47
CA TRP A 104 -0.05 11.37 -1.06
C TRP A 104 1.16 10.50 -0.67
N LEU A 105 1.07 9.14 -0.81
CA LEU A 105 2.14 8.27 -0.34
C LEU A 105 3.44 8.45 -1.14
N ARG A 106 3.36 8.44 -2.48
CA ARG A 106 4.57 8.51 -3.30
C ARG A 106 5.12 9.92 -3.44
N HIS A 107 4.28 10.91 -3.80
CA HIS A 107 4.75 12.26 -4.10
C HIS A 107 4.91 13.10 -2.83
N GLU A 108 3.92 13.17 -1.94
CA GLU A 108 3.99 14.03 -0.76
C GLU A 108 4.84 13.43 0.36
N LEU A 109 4.72 12.12 0.64
CA LEU A 109 5.48 11.44 1.69
C LEU A 109 6.83 10.89 1.19
N GLY A 110 7.04 10.81 -0.13
CA GLY A 110 8.31 10.43 -0.74
C GLY A 110 8.60 8.93 -0.74
N TYR A 111 7.60 8.07 -0.61
CA TYR A 111 7.82 6.61 -0.60
C TYR A 111 8.09 6.05 -2.01
N ASN A 112 9.29 5.52 -2.23
CA ASN A 112 9.74 4.96 -3.50
C ASN A 112 9.96 3.43 -3.46
N GLY A 113 9.46 2.75 -2.42
CA GLY A 113 9.51 1.29 -2.30
C GLY A 113 8.28 0.60 -2.90
N VAL A 114 8.20 -0.70 -2.66
CA VAL A 114 7.09 -1.54 -3.15
C VAL A 114 5.80 -1.25 -2.38
N VAL A 115 4.75 -0.93 -3.10
CA VAL A 115 3.39 -0.80 -2.58
C VAL A 115 2.61 -2.06 -2.94
N MET A 116 2.03 -2.71 -1.94
CA MET A 116 1.20 -3.90 -2.09
C MET A 116 -0.22 -3.60 -1.61
N THR A 117 -1.23 -4.14 -2.26
CA THR A 117 -2.60 -4.10 -1.75
C THR A 117 -2.77 -5.05 -0.56
N ASP A 118 -3.74 -4.78 0.31
CA ASP A 118 -4.34 -5.86 1.09
C ASP A 118 -5.08 -6.83 0.15
N ARG A 119 -5.69 -7.89 0.66
CA ARG A 119 -6.36 -8.93 -0.12
C ARG A 119 -7.39 -8.36 -1.09
N VAL A 120 -7.11 -8.46 -2.39
CA VAL A 120 -7.96 -7.83 -3.43
C VAL A 120 -9.33 -8.47 -3.59
N ASP A 121 -9.51 -9.73 -3.20
CA ASP A 121 -10.81 -10.39 -3.15
C ASP A 121 -11.74 -9.73 -2.12
N VAL A 122 -11.19 -9.34 -0.96
CA VAL A 122 -11.93 -8.59 0.07
C VAL A 122 -12.22 -7.16 -0.42
N GLY A 123 -11.23 -6.49 -1.00
CA GLY A 123 -11.39 -5.14 -1.53
C GLY A 123 -12.40 -5.05 -2.67
N ALA A 124 -12.38 -5.99 -3.61
CA ALA A 124 -13.33 -6.06 -4.71
C ALA A 124 -14.75 -6.28 -4.22
N LEU A 125 -14.95 -7.18 -3.23
CA LEU A 125 -16.24 -7.41 -2.60
C LEU A 125 -16.75 -6.13 -1.89
N GLN A 126 -15.89 -5.47 -1.12
CA GLN A 126 -16.22 -4.24 -0.40
C GLN A 126 -16.59 -3.10 -1.37
N ALA A 127 -15.88 -2.99 -2.49
CA ALA A 127 -16.15 -2.00 -3.53
C ALA A 127 -17.29 -2.37 -4.46
N ASN A 128 -17.91 -3.58 -4.31
CA ASN A 128 -18.90 -4.14 -5.21
C ASN A 128 -18.42 -4.17 -6.69
N GLN A 129 -17.17 -4.58 -6.89
CA GLN A 129 -16.51 -4.65 -8.21
C GLN A 129 -16.11 -6.09 -8.53
N LYS A 130 -15.90 -6.37 -9.84
CA LYS A 130 -15.22 -7.60 -10.26
C LYS A 130 -13.78 -7.54 -9.83
N ILE A 131 -13.21 -8.67 -9.43
CA ILE A 131 -11.83 -8.73 -8.92
C ILE A 131 -10.82 -8.29 -9.97
N GLY A 132 -11.01 -8.64 -11.24
CA GLY A 132 -10.15 -8.20 -12.34
C GLY A 132 -10.14 -6.69 -12.51
N ASP A 133 -11.30 -6.04 -12.46
CA ASP A 133 -11.41 -4.57 -12.57
C ASP A 133 -10.78 -3.89 -11.35
N PHE A 134 -11.02 -4.42 -10.15
CA PHE A 134 -10.44 -3.91 -8.91
C PHE A 134 -8.91 -3.94 -8.94
N VAL A 135 -8.34 -5.06 -9.40
CA VAL A 135 -6.88 -5.22 -9.51
C VAL A 135 -6.27 -4.26 -10.52
N VAL A 136 -6.90 -4.09 -11.69
CA VAL A 136 -6.44 -3.11 -12.69
C VAL A 136 -6.44 -1.70 -12.09
N ASN A 137 -7.50 -1.31 -11.40
CA ASN A 137 -7.60 -0.01 -10.74
C ASN A 137 -6.52 0.16 -9.66
N SER A 138 -6.20 -0.88 -8.89
CA SER A 138 -5.13 -0.82 -7.88
C SER A 138 -3.75 -0.55 -8.51
N ILE A 139 -3.44 -1.22 -9.62
CA ILE A 139 -2.17 -0.99 -10.34
C ILE A 139 -2.13 0.43 -10.94
N VAL A 140 -3.22 0.87 -11.56
CA VAL A 140 -3.32 2.23 -12.11
C VAL A 140 -3.18 3.28 -11.01
N ALA A 141 -3.73 3.04 -9.82
CA ALA A 141 -3.62 3.94 -8.67
C ALA A 141 -2.20 4.04 -8.10
N GLY A 142 -1.30 3.08 -8.40
CA GLY A 142 0.10 3.15 -7.99
C GLY A 142 0.62 1.95 -7.19
N SER A 143 -0.18 0.88 -7.00
CA SER A 143 0.29 -0.37 -6.40
C SER A 143 1.20 -1.14 -7.36
N ASP A 144 2.19 -1.83 -6.82
CA ASP A 144 3.16 -2.63 -7.58
C ASP A 144 2.88 -4.13 -7.49
N LEU A 145 2.28 -4.56 -6.37
CA LEU A 145 1.89 -5.94 -6.10
C LEU A 145 0.43 -6.00 -5.66
N VAL A 146 -0.22 -7.10 -5.98
CA VAL A 146 -1.57 -7.41 -5.50
C VAL A 146 -1.54 -8.70 -4.69
N LEU A 147 -2.18 -8.70 -3.53
CA LEU A 147 -2.30 -9.87 -2.67
C LEU A 147 -3.63 -10.59 -2.98
N LEU A 148 -3.53 -11.85 -3.38
CA LEU A 148 -4.68 -12.74 -3.63
C LEU A 148 -4.71 -13.87 -2.60
N ASP A 149 -5.92 -14.29 -2.23
CA ASP A 149 -6.09 -15.55 -1.50
C ASP A 149 -5.86 -16.74 -2.46
N ALA A 150 -5.05 -17.71 -2.04
CA ALA A 150 -4.69 -18.86 -2.85
C ALA A 150 -5.89 -19.75 -3.20
N ASP A 151 -6.92 -19.77 -2.36
CA ASP A 151 -8.07 -20.68 -2.49
C ASP A 151 -9.19 -20.13 -3.37
N THR A 152 -9.07 -18.91 -3.87
CA THR A 152 -10.21 -18.23 -4.55
C THR A 152 -10.38 -18.60 -6.01
N GLY A 153 -9.44 -19.24 -6.66
CA GLY A 153 -9.48 -19.53 -8.10
C GLY A 153 -9.41 -18.30 -9.02
N HIS A 154 -9.16 -17.11 -8.47
CA HIS A 154 -9.16 -15.85 -9.21
C HIS A 154 -7.84 -15.54 -9.94
N ILE A 155 -6.83 -16.37 -9.82
CA ILE A 155 -5.49 -16.11 -10.41
C ILE A 155 -5.59 -15.91 -11.93
N ASP A 156 -6.34 -16.78 -12.62
CA ASP A 156 -6.49 -16.70 -14.08
C ASP A 156 -7.32 -15.47 -14.51
N GLU A 157 -8.31 -15.08 -13.72
CA GLU A 157 -9.10 -13.86 -13.96
C GLU A 157 -8.22 -12.62 -13.82
N VAL A 158 -7.47 -12.52 -12.74
CA VAL A 158 -6.56 -11.40 -12.47
C VAL A 158 -5.47 -11.31 -13.52
N HIS A 159 -4.84 -12.44 -13.86
CA HIS A 159 -3.81 -12.47 -14.91
C HIS A 159 -4.34 -12.00 -16.26
N ARG A 160 -5.52 -12.47 -16.67
CA ARG A 160 -6.16 -12.02 -17.92
C ARG A 160 -6.50 -10.53 -17.88
N ALA A 161 -7.07 -10.04 -16.78
CA ALA A 161 -7.43 -8.64 -16.63
C ALA A 161 -6.19 -7.71 -16.73
N LEU A 162 -5.11 -8.05 -16.03
CA LEU A 162 -3.85 -7.30 -16.09
C LEU A 162 -3.24 -7.32 -17.49
N THR A 163 -3.16 -8.50 -18.13
CA THR A 163 -2.62 -8.64 -19.48
C THR A 163 -3.42 -7.82 -20.48
N GLN A 164 -4.73 -7.86 -20.39
CA GLN A 164 -5.61 -7.07 -21.27
C GLN A 164 -5.49 -5.57 -21.01
N ALA A 165 -5.36 -5.15 -19.74
CA ALA A 165 -5.20 -3.75 -19.37
C ALA A 165 -3.87 -3.16 -19.86
N VAL A 166 -2.80 -3.95 -19.90
CA VAL A 166 -1.53 -3.55 -20.53
C VAL A 166 -1.68 -3.49 -22.06
N ALA A 167 -2.29 -4.50 -22.67
CA ALA A 167 -2.44 -4.55 -24.12
C ALA A 167 -3.30 -3.40 -24.69
N ASN A 168 -4.31 -2.96 -23.96
CA ASN A 168 -5.19 -1.84 -24.37
C ASN A 168 -4.73 -0.46 -23.85
N GLY A 169 -3.62 -0.39 -23.10
CA GLY A 169 -3.05 0.86 -22.59
C GLY A 169 -3.73 1.42 -21.32
N THR A 170 -4.68 0.72 -20.70
CA THR A 170 -5.26 1.12 -19.40
C THR A 170 -4.17 1.17 -18.32
N ILE A 171 -3.29 0.16 -18.28
CA ILE A 171 -2.03 0.22 -17.54
C ILE A 171 -0.96 0.65 -18.56
N SER A 172 -0.41 1.84 -18.40
CA SER A 172 0.66 2.33 -19.28
C SER A 172 1.95 1.52 -19.10
N ASN A 173 2.78 1.48 -20.15
CA ASN A 173 4.09 0.85 -20.07
C ASN A 173 4.97 1.49 -18.98
N ASP A 174 4.88 2.80 -18.79
CA ASP A 174 5.62 3.50 -17.73
C ASP A 174 5.18 3.01 -16.35
N ARG A 175 3.87 2.90 -16.10
CA ARG A 175 3.35 2.38 -14.83
C ARG A 175 3.79 0.93 -14.57
N LEU A 176 3.74 0.08 -15.60
CA LEU A 176 4.20 -1.30 -15.53
C LEU A 176 5.71 -1.37 -15.22
N ASN A 177 6.51 -0.57 -15.93
CA ASN A 177 7.96 -0.51 -15.73
C ASN A 177 8.31 -0.01 -14.33
N ASP A 178 7.59 0.99 -13.79
CA ASP A 178 7.79 1.47 -12.43
C ASP A 178 7.49 0.39 -11.39
N ALA A 179 6.39 -0.35 -11.54
CA ALA A 179 6.07 -1.47 -10.64
C ALA A 179 7.17 -2.53 -10.65
N VAL A 180 7.58 -2.96 -11.83
CA VAL A 180 8.65 -3.96 -12.00
C VAL A 180 9.97 -3.46 -11.42
N LYS A 181 10.31 -2.18 -11.65
CA LYS A 181 11.51 -1.55 -11.09
C LYS A 181 11.53 -1.59 -9.55
N HIS A 182 10.43 -1.19 -8.87
CA HIS A 182 10.35 -1.24 -7.42
C HIS A 182 10.57 -2.67 -6.89
N ILE A 183 9.92 -3.65 -7.52
CA ILE A 183 10.05 -5.06 -7.14
C ILE A 183 11.49 -5.56 -7.35
N LEU A 184 12.12 -5.24 -8.49
CA LEU A 184 13.49 -5.66 -8.78
C LEU A 184 14.50 -5.01 -7.84
N LEU A 185 14.36 -3.72 -7.55
CA LEU A 185 15.22 -3.03 -6.59
C LEU A 185 15.15 -3.67 -5.20
N MET A 186 13.96 -4.02 -4.72
CA MET A 186 13.80 -4.72 -3.45
C MET A 186 14.47 -6.11 -3.48
N LYS A 187 14.32 -6.88 -4.57
CA LYS A 187 14.97 -8.19 -4.73
C LYS A 187 16.49 -8.07 -4.76
N MET A 188 17.01 -7.08 -5.48
CA MET A 188 18.46 -6.84 -5.56
C MET A 188 19.06 -6.45 -4.21
N GLN A 189 18.36 -5.63 -3.43
CA GLN A 189 18.85 -5.19 -2.11
C GLN A 189 19.09 -6.37 -1.16
N THR A 190 18.27 -7.40 -1.21
CA THR A 190 18.44 -8.62 -0.41
C THR A 190 19.56 -9.54 -0.92
N GLN A 191 19.85 -9.54 -2.22
CA GLN A 191 20.91 -10.38 -2.82
C GLN A 191 22.31 -9.77 -2.71
N LEU A 192 22.42 -8.43 -2.74
CA LEU A 192 23.71 -7.74 -2.65
C LEU A 192 24.34 -7.78 -1.25
N GLN A 193 23.61 -8.27 -0.26
CA GLN A 193 24.06 -8.37 1.13
C GLN A 193 24.44 -9.81 1.55
N GLN A 194 24.38 -10.77 0.61
CA GLN A 194 24.91 -12.12 0.77
C GLN A 194 26.35 -12.20 0.26
#